data_a3dee7c62e81653e68a7747411b47402
#
_entry.id   a3dee7c62e81653e68a7747411b47402
#
_cell.length_a   1.000
_cell.length_b   1.000
_cell.length_c   1.000
_cell.angle_alpha   90.00
_cell.angle_beta   90.00
_cell.angle_gamma   90.00
#
_symmetry.space_group_name_H-M   'P 1'
#
loop_
_entity.id
_entity.type
_entity.pdbx_description
1 polymer ?
#
loop_
_entity_poly.entity_id
_entity_poly.type
_entity_poly.pdbx_seq_one_letter_code
_entity_poly.pdbx_strand_id
1 'polypeptide(L)'
;METVRLERHGSVALLTLNRPERMNALSKPLLENLDSAFFELASDPAIRVVVLTGAGDRAFSAGADITEQRGFSADDAYAHMRWGQAIFDRIETFSKPTIAAINGVAFGGGLELALACDLRLIASSARVGLPEITLASFPGWGGTQRLPALIGASRAMRIMFTGEPVSAVDALALGLVNEVVESEALLERTTQLAQSIAHHAPEALACLKSVVHVGLHQGRAAGLEAEARGVGKLWGSPAQKAAQEAFFARKNKR
;
A
#
# COMPACT_ATOMS: atom_id res chain seq x y z
N MET A 1 8.62 14.95 18.03
CA MET A 1 7.23 14.56 17.65
C MET A 1 7.30 13.22 16.97
N GLU A 2 6.33 12.38 17.19
CA GLU A 2 6.22 11.07 16.55
C GLU A 2 5.95 11.27 15.04
N THR A 3 6.80 10.74 14.17
CA THR A 3 6.69 10.95 12.71
C THR A 3 5.70 10.01 12.03
N VAL A 4 5.26 8.96 12.73
CA VAL A 4 4.16 8.07 12.35
C VAL A 4 3.26 7.88 13.57
N ARG A 5 1.96 8.09 13.43
CA ARG A 5 0.99 7.81 14.49
C ARG A 5 0.29 6.49 14.19
N LEU A 6 0.13 5.65 15.21
CA LEU A 6 -0.61 4.40 15.14
C LEU A 6 -1.86 4.49 16.01
N GLU A 7 -3.02 4.34 15.39
CA GLU A 7 -4.33 4.26 16.05
C GLU A 7 -4.95 2.89 15.76
N ARG A 8 -5.68 2.34 16.74
CA ARG A 8 -6.36 1.06 16.62
C ARG A 8 -7.87 1.25 16.70
N HIS A 9 -8.57 0.85 15.64
CA HIS A 9 -10.03 0.92 15.52
C HIS A 9 -10.59 -0.50 15.38
N GLY A 10 -10.71 -1.22 16.51
CA GLY A 10 -11.08 -2.63 16.52
C GLY A 10 -10.02 -3.48 15.79
N SER A 11 -10.39 -4.12 14.69
CA SER A 11 -9.49 -4.95 13.88
C SER A 11 -8.75 -4.20 12.78
N VAL A 12 -8.88 -2.88 12.71
CA VAL A 12 -8.21 -2.02 11.73
C VAL A 12 -7.17 -1.15 12.45
N ALA A 13 -5.94 -1.16 11.97
CA ALA A 13 -4.91 -0.20 12.36
C ALA A 13 -4.87 0.95 11.36
N LEU A 14 -4.83 2.18 11.85
CA LEU A 14 -4.60 3.39 11.08
C LEU A 14 -3.19 3.90 11.35
N LEU A 15 -2.35 3.90 10.33
CA LEU A 15 -1.02 4.52 10.34
C LEU A 15 -1.10 5.87 9.63
N THR A 16 -0.71 6.92 10.33
CA THR A 16 -0.70 8.28 9.78
C THR A 16 0.74 8.79 9.68
N LEU A 17 1.20 9.08 8.47
CA LEU A 17 2.46 9.79 8.23
C LEU A 17 2.33 11.20 8.80
N ASN A 18 3.15 11.59 9.77
CA ASN A 18 2.91 12.75 10.61
C ASN A 18 4.04 13.79 10.56
N ARG A 19 4.21 14.38 9.38
CA ARG A 19 5.07 15.55 9.12
C ARG A 19 4.34 16.55 8.20
N PRO A 20 3.12 17.02 8.58
CA PRO A 20 2.28 17.84 7.67
C PRO A 20 2.95 19.16 7.26
N GLU A 21 3.82 19.74 8.09
CA GLU A 21 4.60 20.94 7.79
C GLU A 21 5.62 20.72 6.64
N ARG A 22 6.00 19.47 6.39
CA ARG A 22 6.86 19.03 5.28
C ARG A 22 6.10 18.20 4.25
N MET A 23 4.78 18.37 4.17
CA MET A 23 3.91 17.57 3.28
C MET A 23 4.15 16.06 3.41
N ASN A 24 4.39 15.59 4.63
CA ASN A 24 4.67 14.21 4.97
C ASN A 24 5.85 13.60 4.18
N ALA A 25 6.88 14.41 3.91
CA ALA A 25 8.10 13.94 3.25
C ALA A 25 8.74 12.79 4.04
N LEU A 26 9.14 11.75 3.31
CA LEU A 26 9.67 10.51 3.83
C LEU A 26 11.14 10.69 4.22
N SER A 27 11.36 11.12 5.47
CA SER A 27 12.69 11.18 6.09
C SER A 27 13.09 9.81 6.63
N LYS A 28 14.38 9.63 6.91
CA LYS A 28 14.89 8.40 7.51
C LYS A 28 14.15 8.04 8.82
N PRO A 29 13.97 8.95 9.80
CA PRO A 29 13.22 8.64 11.01
C PRO A 29 11.76 8.28 10.75
N LEU A 30 11.11 8.86 9.74
CA LEU A 30 9.73 8.52 9.40
C LEU A 30 9.66 7.09 8.86
N LEU A 31 10.56 6.72 7.94
CA LEU A 31 10.59 5.37 7.37
C LEU A 31 10.98 4.31 8.40
N GLU A 32 11.91 4.60 9.33
CA GLU A 32 12.25 3.71 10.44
C GLU A 32 11.06 3.49 11.39
N ASN A 33 10.31 4.55 11.72
CA ASN A 33 9.11 4.44 12.54
C ASN A 33 7.97 3.70 11.82
N LEU A 34 7.82 3.92 10.51
CA LEU A 34 6.86 3.19 9.70
C LEU A 34 7.18 1.69 9.66
N ASP A 35 8.43 1.34 9.43
CA ASP A 35 8.91 -0.05 9.43
C ASP A 35 8.69 -0.73 10.80
N SER A 36 9.01 -0.03 11.87
CA SER A 36 8.78 -0.49 13.25
C SER A 36 7.28 -0.72 13.54
N ALA A 37 6.40 0.17 13.05
CA ALA A 37 4.96 0.01 13.19
C ALA A 37 4.45 -1.23 12.43
N PHE A 38 4.92 -1.48 11.22
CA PHE A 38 4.58 -2.70 10.48
C PHE A 38 5.08 -3.96 11.19
N PHE A 39 6.28 -3.92 11.77
CA PHE A 39 6.81 -5.03 12.57
C PHE A 39 5.95 -5.32 13.79
N GLU A 40 5.53 -4.30 14.55
CA GLU A 40 4.61 -4.42 15.67
C GLU A 40 3.27 -5.04 15.24
N LEU A 41 2.68 -4.49 14.17
CA LEU A 41 1.39 -4.94 13.66
C LEU A 41 1.42 -6.35 13.07
N ALA A 42 2.58 -6.85 12.63
CA ALA A 42 2.71 -8.23 12.14
C ALA A 42 2.33 -9.26 13.21
N SER A 43 2.74 -9.02 14.44
CA SER A 43 2.52 -9.91 15.59
C SER A 43 1.21 -9.66 16.36
N ASP A 44 0.51 -8.57 16.09
CA ASP A 44 -0.73 -8.21 16.79
C ASP A 44 -1.94 -8.99 16.21
N PRO A 45 -2.46 -10.03 16.90
CA PRO A 45 -3.57 -10.84 16.39
C PRO A 45 -4.91 -10.10 16.34
N ALA A 46 -5.04 -8.98 17.06
CA ALA A 46 -6.25 -8.17 17.06
C ALA A 46 -6.40 -7.38 15.75
N ILE A 47 -5.29 -7.03 15.09
CA ILE A 47 -5.31 -6.26 13.86
C ILE A 47 -5.34 -7.22 12.64
N ARG A 48 -6.25 -6.93 11.71
CA ARG A 48 -6.50 -7.71 10.50
C ARG A 48 -6.25 -6.95 9.21
N VAL A 49 -6.36 -5.61 9.24
CA VAL A 49 -6.15 -4.72 8.09
C VAL A 49 -5.41 -3.49 8.56
N VAL A 50 -4.51 -2.97 7.72
CA VAL A 50 -3.78 -1.72 7.97
C VAL A 50 -4.20 -0.69 6.94
N VAL A 51 -4.58 0.50 7.40
CA VAL A 51 -4.82 1.68 6.58
C VAL A 51 -3.66 2.65 6.78
N LEU A 52 -3.12 3.19 5.70
CA LEU A 52 -2.05 4.18 5.69
C LEU A 52 -2.55 5.49 5.08
N THR A 53 -2.33 6.61 5.74
CA THR A 53 -2.72 7.95 5.26
C THR A 53 -1.70 9.01 5.67
N GLY A 54 -1.84 10.24 5.17
CA GLY A 54 -1.02 11.39 5.57
C GLY A 54 -1.75 12.30 6.54
N ALA A 55 -1.03 12.91 7.49
CA ALA A 55 -1.56 13.95 8.35
C ALA A 55 -1.87 15.23 7.57
N GLY A 56 -2.96 15.90 7.94
CA GLY A 56 -3.46 17.11 7.26
C GLY A 56 -4.21 16.78 5.96
N ASP A 57 -4.48 17.81 5.18
CA ASP A 57 -5.30 17.76 3.97
C ASP A 57 -4.51 17.95 2.66
N ARG A 58 -3.22 18.28 2.76
CA ARG A 58 -2.41 18.67 1.61
C ARG A 58 -1.72 17.50 0.92
N ALA A 59 -1.29 16.51 1.67
CA ALA A 59 -0.48 15.43 1.13
C ALA A 59 -0.67 14.11 1.89
N PHE A 60 -0.74 13.04 1.14
CA PHE A 60 -0.36 11.72 1.62
C PHE A 60 1.15 11.72 1.91
N SER A 61 1.97 11.98 0.89
CA SER A 61 3.40 12.25 1.01
C SER A 61 3.94 12.89 -0.25
N ALA A 62 4.76 13.94 -0.09
CA ALA A 62 5.45 14.59 -1.21
C ALA A 62 6.68 13.80 -1.73
N GLY A 63 6.97 12.63 -1.17
CA GLY A 63 8.10 11.78 -1.56
C GLY A 63 9.27 11.84 -0.59
N ALA A 64 10.43 11.40 -1.03
CA ALA A 64 11.64 11.38 -0.22
C ALA A 64 12.01 12.78 0.29
N ASP A 65 12.50 12.87 1.53
CA ASP A 65 13.08 14.11 2.04
C ASP A 65 14.47 14.34 1.42
N ILE A 66 14.48 14.99 0.26
CA ILE A 66 15.70 15.21 -0.53
C ILE A 66 16.76 16.06 0.20
N THR A 67 16.38 16.72 1.31
CA THR A 67 17.38 17.47 2.11
C THR A 67 18.35 16.53 2.81
N GLU A 68 17.93 15.30 3.13
CA GLU A 68 18.77 14.26 3.74
C GLU A 68 19.76 13.63 2.74
N GLN A 69 19.51 13.81 1.44
CA GLN A 69 20.33 13.21 0.37
C GLN A 69 21.45 14.16 -0.12
N ARG A 70 21.52 15.38 0.44
CA ARG A 70 22.55 16.33 0.07
C ARG A 70 23.94 15.81 0.41
N GLY A 71 24.82 15.80 -0.59
CA GLY A 71 26.20 15.35 -0.42
C GLY A 71 26.39 13.84 -0.45
N PHE A 72 25.36 13.06 -0.77
CA PHE A 72 25.53 11.62 -0.99
C PHE A 72 26.53 11.34 -2.11
N SER A 73 27.45 10.43 -1.86
CA SER A 73 28.19 9.76 -2.93
C SER A 73 27.29 8.80 -3.71
N ALA A 74 27.78 8.25 -4.81
CA ALA A 74 27.05 7.23 -5.55
C ALA A 74 26.77 5.98 -4.68
N ASP A 75 27.70 5.59 -3.82
CA ASP A 75 27.54 4.45 -2.92
C ASP A 75 26.52 4.73 -1.81
N ASP A 76 26.51 5.95 -1.25
CA ASP A 76 25.49 6.37 -0.29
C ASP A 76 24.09 6.34 -0.92
N ALA A 77 23.96 6.88 -2.13
CA ALA A 77 22.71 6.87 -2.87
C ALA A 77 22.23 5.43 -3.14
N TYR A 78 23.14 4.55 -3.60
CA TYR A 78 22.81 3.14 -3.80
C TYR A 78 22.34 2.47 -2.49
N ALA A 79 23.08 2.64 -1.41
CA ALA A 79 22.73 2.06 -0.12
C ALA A 79 21.38 2.58 0.38
N HIS A 80 21.09 3.87 0.24
CA HIS A 80 19.83 4.50 0.60
C HIS A 80 18.66 3.97 -0.22
N MET A 81 18.84 3.80 -1.54
CA MET A 81 17.80 3.20 -2.39
C MET A 81 17.51 1.75 -1.97
N ARG A 82 18.54 0.92 -1.76
CA ARG A 82 18.37 -0.46 -1.31
C ARG A 82 17.68 -0.55 0.06
N TRP A 83 18.01 0.35 0.98
CA TRP A 83 17.36 0.41 2.29
C TRP A 83 15.86 0.74 2.18
N GLY A 84 15.50 1.78 1.40
CA GLY A 84 14.09 2.12 1.19
C GLY A 84 13.32 1.05 0.44
N GLN A 85 13.94 0.40 -0.57
CA GLN A 85 13.35 -0.75 -1.26
C GLN A 85 13.00 -1.86 -0.28
N ALA A 86 13.91 -2.20 0.64
CA ALA A 86 13.66 -3.26 1.63
C ALA A 86 12.48 -2.95 2.57
N ILE A 87 12.28 -1.68 2.93
CA ILE A 87 11.11 -1.25 3.72
C ILE A 87 9.82 -1.44 2.91
N PHE A 88 9.80 -0.96 1.67
CA PHE A 88 8.60 -1.04 0.83
C PHE A 88 8.27 -2.48 0.41
N ASP A 89 9.27 -3.33 0.21
CA ASP A 89 9.08 -4.76 -0.03
C ASP A 89 8.45 -5.46 1.18
N ARG A 90 8.83 -5.07 2.42
CA ARG A 90 8.17 -5.59 3.63
C ARG A 90 6.71 -5.15 3.74
N ILE A 91 6.37 -3.93 3.31
CA ILE A 91 4.97 -3.46 3.27
C ILE A 91 4.18 -4.24 2.22
N GLU A 92 4.74 -4.42 1.04
CA GLU A 92 4.13 -5.18 -0.05
C GLU A 92 3.87 -6.64 0.34
N THR A 93 4.85 -7.27 0.98
CA THR A 93 4.75 -8.67 1.40
C THR A 93 4.14 -8.85 2.79
N PHE A 94 3.66 -7.78 3.43
CA PHE A 94 3.02 -7.83 4.73
C PHE A 94 1.81 -8.78 4.70
N SER A 95 1.72 -9.68 5.69
CA SER A 95 0.75 -10.78 5.66
C SER A 95 -0.73 -10.35 5.79
N LYS A 96 -0.98 -9.11 6.26
CA LYS A 96 -2.33 -8.56 6.38
C LYS A 96 -2.61 -7.60 5.23
N PRO A 97 -3.87 -7.46 4.76
CA PRO A 97 -4.22 -6.47 3.76
C PRO A 97 -3.85 -5.05 4.18
N THR A 98 -3.36 -4.27 3.22
CA THR A 98 -2.93 -2.88 3.38
C THR A 98 -3.68 -1.98 2.42
N ILE A 99 -4.13 -0.82 2.87
CA ILE A 99 -4.90 0.14 2.06
C ILE A 99 -4.27 1.52 2.20
N ALA A 100 -3.83 2.12 1.11
CA ALA A 100 -3.44 3.53 1.08
C ALA A 100 -4.68 4.42 0.89
N ALA A 101 -4.95 5.29 1.85
CA ALA A 101 -5.93 6.38 1.75
C ALA A 101 -5.19 7.66 1.36
N ILE A 102 -5.17 7.96 0.06
CA ILE A 102 -4.41 9.06 -0.53
C ILE A 102 -5.21 10.36 -0.36
N ASN A 103 -4.97 11.07 0.74
CA ASN A 103 -5.73 12.25 1.17
C ASN A 103 -5.30 13.57 0.50
N GLY A 104 -4.23 13.57 -0.28
CA GLY A 104 -3.71 14.71 -0.99
C GLY A 104 -2.63 14.26 -1.97
N VAL A 105 -1.63 15.10 -2.25
CA VAL A 105 -0.58 14.70 -3.21
C VAL A 105 0.18 13.47 -2.74
N ALA A 106 0.45 12.55 -3.67
CA ALA A 106 1.37 11.42 -3.46
C ALA A 106 2.38 11.43 -4.61
N PHE A 107 3.58 12.00 -4.36
CA PHE A 107 4.61 12.14 -5.37
C PHE A 107 5.87 11.35 -5.04
N GLY A 108 6.57 10.89 -6.07
CA GLY A 108 7.82 10.16 -5.92
C GLY A 108 7.70 8.99 -4.95
N GLY A 109 8.57 8.94 -3.94
CA GLY A 109 8.52 7.95 -2.88
C GLY A 109 7.16 7.83 -2.18
N GLY A 110 6.35 8.89 -2.16
CA GLY A 110 4.98 8.86 -1.64
C GLY A 110 4.05 8.00 -2.48
N LEU A 111 4.13 8.11 -3.81
CA LEU A 111 3.39 7.20 -4.70
C LEU A 111 3.99 5.79 -4.64
N GLU A 112 5.32 5.65 -4.56
CA GLU A 112 5.98 4.34 -4.42
C GLU A 112 5.51 3.61 -3.15
N LEU A 113 5.33 4.34 -2.04
CA LEU A 113 4.75 3.81 -0.80
C LEU A 113 3.29 3.39 -0.97
N ALA A 114 2.47 4.21 -1.63
CA ALA A 114 1.08 3.86 -1.93
C ALA A 114 0.98 2.64 -2.86
N LEU A 115 1.91 2.48 -3.81
CA LEU A 115 2.01 1.31 -4.69
C LEU A 115 2.43 0.03 -3.95
N ALA A 116 3.14 0.13 -2.84
CA ALA A 116 3.48 -1.00 -1.99
C ALA A 116 2.29 -1.51 -1.15
N CYS A 117 1.21 -0.72 -1.02
CA CYS A 117 -0.04 -1.18 -0.42
C CYS A 117 -0.86 -2.03 -1.42
N ASP A 118 -1.72 -2.93 -0.91
CA ASP A 118 -2.57 -3.77 -1.76
C ASP A 118 -3.62 -2.95 -2.50
N LEU A 119 -4.30 -2.06 -1.79
CA LEU A 119 -5.36 -1.21 -2.33
C LEU A 119 -5.04 0.28 -2.13
N ARG A 120 -5.63 1.11 -2.99
CA ARG A 120 -5.48 2.58 -2.98
C ARG A 120 -6.83 3.23 -3.21
N LEU A 121 -7.29 4.02 -2.22
CA LEU A 121 -8.39 4.96 -2.38
C LEU A 121 -7.80 6.36 -2.43
N ILE A 122 -8.37 7.24 -3.22
CA ILE A 122 -7.84 8.59 -3.45
C ILE A 122 -8.91 9.65 -3.27
N ALA A 123 -8.56 10.74 -2.62
CA ALA A 123 -9.41 11.93 -2.56
C ALA A 123 -9.59 12.54 -3.95
N SER A 124 -10.81 13.02 -4.27
CA SER A 124 -11.14 13.61 -5.57
C SER A 124 -10.24 14.80 -5.94
N SER A 125 -9.74 15.53 -4.95
CA SER A 125 -8.82 16.66 -5.11
C SER A 125 -7.34 16.26 -5.22
N ALA A 126 -6.99 15.01 -4.88
CA ALA A 126 -5.61 14.57 -4.81
C ALA A 126 -4.98 14.33 -6.19
N ARG A 127 -3.65 14.34 -6.21
CA ARG A 127 -2.84 14.07 -7.41
C ARG A 127 -1.70 13.11 -7.06
N VAL A 128 -1.35 12.27 -8.01
CA VAL A 128 -0.27 11.30 -7.87
C VAL A 128 0.73 11.45 -9.02
N GLY A 129 1.98 11.03 -8.84
CA GLY A 129 2.96 11.08 -9.90
C GLY A 129 4.36 10.66 -9.46
N LEU A 130 5.23 10.49 -10.44
CA LEU A 130 6.65 10.14 -10.26
C LEU A 130 7.51 11.22 -10.97
N PRO A 131 7.71 12.39 -10.33
CA PRO A 131 8.33 13.54 -10.97
C PRO A 131 9.87 13.56 -10.90
N GLU A 132 10.51 12.46 -10.50
CA GLU A 132 11.95 12.36 -10.27
C GLU A 132 12.78 12.75 -11.50
N ILE A 133 12.23 12.56 -12.71
CA ILE A 133 12.92 12.93 -13.96
C ILE A 133 13.22 14.44 -14.03
N THR A 134 12.41 15.27 -13.37
CA THR A 134 12.65 16.73 -13.29
C THR A 134 13.89 17.09 -12.47
N LEU A 135 14.38 16.14 -11.68
CA LEU A 135 15.62 16.24 -10.90
C LEU A 135 16.77 15.43 -11.54
N ALA A 136 16.66 15.08 -12.84
CA ALA A 136 17.60 14.22 -13.55
C ALA A 136 17.80 12.85 -12.85
N SER A 137 16.73 12.31 -12.27
CA SER A 137 16.70 11.04 -11.54
C SER A 137 15.49 10.21 -12.00
N PHE A 138 15.23 9.11 -11.33
CA PHE A 138 14.05 8.25 -11.55
C PHE A 138 13.62 7.62 -10.22
N PRO A 139 12.40 7.05 -10.15
CA PRO A 139 11.89 6.41 -8.94
C PRO A 139 12.82 5.31 -8.42
N GLY A 140 13.25 5.39 -7.16
CA GLY A 140 14.29 4.53 -6.62
C GLY A 140 13.81 3.48 -5.61
N TRP A 141 12.57 3.58 -5.12
CA TRP A 141 12.04 2.68 -4.07
C TRP A 141 11.01 1.67 -4.61
N GLY A 142 11.07 1.38 -5.91
CA GLY A 142 10.31 0.32 -6.56
C GLY A 142 9.20 0.80 -7.50
N GLY A 143 9.05 2.12 -7.71
CA GLY A 143 8.04 2.67 -8.62
C GLY A 143 8.24 2.20 -10.06
N THR A 144 9.48 2.03 -10.49
CA THR A 144 9.83 1.51 -11.83
C THR A 144 9.40 0.05 -12.04
N GLN A 145 9.10 -0.68 -10.98
CA GLN A 145 8.65 -2.06 -11.03
C GLN A 145 7.15 -2.17 -10.77
N ARG A 146 6.65 -1.57 -9.67
CA ARG A 146 5.25 -1.67 -9.23
C ARG A 146 4.29 -0.96 -10.18
N LEU A 147 4.63 0.24 -10.64
CA LEU A 147 3.73 0.99 -11.52
C LEU A 147 3.51 0.30 -12.88
N PRO A 148 4.56 -0.16 -13.61
CA PRO A 148 4.36 -0.90 -14.86
C PRO A 148 3.60 -2.22 -14.69
N ALA A 149 3.82 -2.91 -13.59
CA ALA A 149 3.08 -4.15 -13.27
C ALA A 149 1.57 -3.88 -13.07
N LEU A 150 1.22 -2.71 -12.54
CA LEU A 150 -0.16 -2.34 -12.25
C LEU A 150 -0.91 -1.79 -13.49
N ILE A 151 -0.32 -0.84 -14.22
CA ILE A 151 -1.02 -0.11 -15.30
C ILE A 151 -0.46 -0.39 -16.71
N GLY A 152 0.53 -1.26 -16.81
CA GLY A 152 1.22 -1.56 -18.07
C GLY A 152 2.37 -0.60 -18.38
N ALA A 153 3.40 -1.10 -19.05
CA ALA A 153 4.67 -0.40 -19.24
C ALA A 153 4.52 0.96 -19.97
N SER A 154 3.73 1.03 -21.04
CA SER A 154 3.60 2.27 -21.81
C SER A 154 2.99 3.42 -21.00
N ARG A 155 1.94 3.14 -20.22
CA ARG A 155 1.30 4.16 -19.35
C ARG A 155 2.22 4.59 -18.23
N ALA A 156 2.91 3.63 -17.60
CA ALA A 156 3.88 3.90 -16.55
C ALA A 156 5.05 4.75 -17.05
N MET A 157 5.63 4.42 -18.23
CA MET A 157 6.70 5.20 -18.84
C MET A 157 6.26 6.63 -19.14
N ARG A 158 5.03 6.85 -19.66
CA ARG A 158 4.53 8.20 -19.86
C ARG A 158 4.57 9.03 -18.58
N ILE A 159 4.06 8.48 -17.46
CA ILE A 159 4.05 9.18 -16.16
C ILE A 159 5.48 9.49 -15.72
N MET A 160 6.39 8.52 -15.81
CA MET A 160 7.76 8.69 -15.36
C MET A 160 8.60 9.60 -16.28
N PHE A 161 8.38 9.54 -17.62
CA PHE A 161 9.14 10.35 -18.57
C PHE A 161 8.72 11.83 -18.57
N THR A 162 7.42 12.10 -18.37
CA THR A 162 6.93 13.46 -18.32
C THR A 162 7.09 14.07 -16.92
N GLY A 163 7.04 13.26 -15.87
CA GLY A 163 6.97 13.74 -14.49
C GLY A 163 5.68 14.50 -14.17
N GLU A 164 4.70 14.48 -15.09
CA GLU A 164 3.43 15.20 -14.93
C GLU A 164 2.55 14.54 -13.88
N PRO A 165 1.89 15.34 -13.01
CA PRO A 165 0.92 14.82 -12.06
C PRO A 165 -0.31 14.24 -12.76
N VAL A 166 -0.80 13.12 -12.25
CA VAL A 166 -2.03 12.44 -12.69
C VAL A 166 -3.14 12.82 -11.73
N SER A 167 -4.32 13.21 -12.24
CA SER A 167 -5.50 13.49 -11.45
C SER A 167 -6.10 12.22 -10.85
N ALA A 168 -6.94 12.36 -9.81
CA ALA A 168 -7.63 11.23 -9.20
C ALA A 168 -8.50 10.46 -10.22
N VAL A 169 -9.21 11.19 -11.10
CA VAL A 169 -10.06 10.59 -12.15
C VAL A 169 -9.23 9.84 -13.17
N ASP A 170 -8.11 10.41 -13.63
CA ASP A 170 -7.21 9.74 -14.56
C ASP A 170 -6.52 8.53 -13.91
N ALA A 171 -6.15 8.63 -12.63
CA ALA A 171 -5.58 7.52 -11.87
C ALA A 171 -6.56 6.33 -11.78
N LEU A 172 -7.86 6.60 -11.60
CA LEU A 172 -8.90 5.57 -11.64
C LEU A 172 -9.02 4.96 -13.04
N ALA A 173 -9.09 5.80 -14.07
CA ALA A 173 -9.20 5.34 -15.45
C ALA A 173 -8.00 4.50 -15.91
N LEU A 174 -6.82 4.78 -15.37
CA LEU A 174 -5.59 3.99 -15.60
C LEU A 174 -5.57 2.67 -14.82
N GLY A 175 -6.42 2.50 -13.82
CA GLY A 175 -6.36 1.38 -12.87
C GLY A 175 -5.26 1.52 -11.81
N LEU A 176 -4.74 2.74 -11.63
CA LEU A 176 -3.72 3.03 -10.62
C LEU A 176 -4.32 3.04 -9.21
N VAL A 177 -5.57 3.47 -9.07
CA VAL A 177 -6.33 3.47 -7.83
C VAL A 177 -7.63 2.68 -7.97
N ASN A 178 -8.18 2.20 -6.86
CA ASN A 178 -9.38 1.36 -6.84
C ASN A 178 -10.67 2.19 -6.75
N GLU A 179 -10.61 3.37 -6.12
CA GLU A 179 -11.79 4.22 -5.89
C GLU A 179 -11.36 5.68 -5.75
N VAL A 180 -12.17 6.59 -6.31
CA VAL A 180 -12.10 8.04 -6.05
C VAL A 180 -13.21 8.40 -5.09
N VAL A 181 -12.89 9.12 -4.03
CA VAL A 181 -13.82 9.48 -2.94
C VAL A 181 -13.73 10.98 -2.70
N GLU A 182 -14.83 11.61 -2.33
CA GLU A 182 -14.79 13.01 -1.87
C GLU A 182 -13.84 13.16 -0.68
N SER A 183 -13.09 14.25 -0.64
CA SER A 183 -11.96 14.40 0.28
C SER A 183 -12.34 14.19 1.74
N GLU A 184 -13.48 14.71 2.15
CA GLU A 184 -14.01 14.66 3.51
C GLU A 184 -14.49 13.25 3.89
N ALA A 185 -14.87 12.43 2.92
CA ALA A 185 -15.37 11.07 3.11
C ALA A 185 -14.29 9.99 2.98
N LEU A 186 -13.06 10.35 2.54
CA LEU A 186 -12.02 9.38 2.20
C LEU A 186 -11.70 8.42 3.35
N LEU A 187 -11.43 8.94 4.54
CA LEU A 187 -11.02 8.12 5.68
C LEU A 187 -12.14 7.22 6.17
N GLU A 188 -13.37 7.75 6.21
CA GLU A 188 -14.56 6.97 6.56
C GLU A 188 -14.77 5.82 5.56
N ARG A 189 -14.76 6.12 4.25
CA ARG A 189 -14.93 5.13 3.20
C ARG A 189 -13.85 4.06 3.22
N THR A 190 -12.59 4.45 3.43
CA THR A 190 -11.46 3.52 3.55
C THR A 190 -11.61 2.62 4.77
N THR A 191 -12.05 3.18 5.89
CA THR A 191 -12.29 2.41 7.12
C THR A 191 -13.42 1.39 6.94
N GLN A 192 -14.51 1.77 6.26
CA GLN A 192 -15.61 0.86 5.93
C GLN A 192 -15.13 -0.32 5.06
N LEU A 193 -14.30 -0.03 4.04
CA LEU A 193 -13.69 -1.08 3.21
C LEU A 193 -12.78 -1.98 4.05
N ALA A 194 -11.91 -1.39 4.88
CA ALA A 194 -11.02 -2.15 5.76
C ALA A 194 -11.79 -3.05 6.73
N GLN A 195 -12.88 -2.56 7.32
CA GLN A 195 -13.75 -3.34 8.20
C GLN A 195 -14.42 -4.50 7.44
N SER A 196 -14.89 -4.27 6.21
CA SER A 196 -15.50 -5.32 5.40
C SER A 196 -14.49 -6.45 5.09
N ILE A 197 -13.23 -6.09 4.79
CA ILE A 197 -12.15 -7.07 4.58
C ILE A 197 -11.83 -7.79 5.89
N ALA A 198 -11.76 -7.09 7.01
CA ALA A 198 -11.43 -7.63 8.32
C ALA A 198 -12.44 -8.66 8.85
N HIS A 199 -13.65 -8.74 8.28
CA HIS A 199 -14.63 -9.80 8.60
C HIS A 199 -14.22 -11.19 8.09
N HIS A 200 -13.34 -11.26 7.11
CA HIS A 200 -12.88 -12.54 6.56
C HIS A 200 -11.80 -13.18 7.45
N ALA A 201 -11.62 -14.50 7.29
CA ALA A 201 -10.61 -15.24 8.04
C ALA A 201 -9.18 -14.73 7.73
N PRO A 202 -8.40 -14.35 8.75
CA PRO A 202 -7.06 -13.77 8.54
C PRO A 202 -6.13 -14.68 7.74
N GLU A 203 -6.18 -15.98 8.01
CA GLU A 203 -5.35 -16.97 7.33
C GLU A 203 -5.70 -17.07 5.83
N ALA A 204 -6.99 -16.91 5.49
CA ALA A 204 -7.43 -16.92 4.09
C ALA A 204 -6.96 -15.65 3.36
N LEU A 205 -7.04 -14.49 4.00
CA LEU A 205 -6.53 -13.23 3.45
C LEU A 205 -5.02 -13.28 3.23
N ALA A 206 -4.28 -13.73 4.22
CA ALA A 206 -2.82 -13.86 4.13
C ALA A 206 -2.41 -14.86 3.04
N CYS A 207 -3.08 -16.00 2.94
CA CYS A 207 -2.83 -17.00 1.92
C CYS A 207 -3.15 -16.44 0.52
N LEU A 208 -4.30 -15.81 0.33
CA LEU A 208 -4.70 -15.19 -0.93
C LEU A 208 -3.66 -14.16 -1.41
N LYS A 209 -3.25 -13.24 -0.52
CA LYS A 209 -2.24 -12.24 -0.84
C LYS A 209 -0.92 -12.89 -1.25
N SER A 210 -0.43 -13.85 -0.47
CA SER A 210 0.81 -14.58 -0.77
C SER A 210 0.76 -15.29 -2.13
N VAL A 211 -0.33 -15.96 -2.45
CA VAL A 211 -0.51 -16.67 -3.73
C VAL A 211 -0.46 -15.71 -4.92
N VAL A 212 -1.14 -14.56 -4.81
CA VAL A 212 -1.10 -13.52 -5.86
C VAL A 212 0.34 -13.03 -6.06
N HIS A 213 1.07 -12.73 -4.98
CA HIS A 213 2.47 -12.29 -5.07
C HIS A 213 3.38 -13.35 -5.71
N VAL A 214 3.22 -14.64 -5.36
CA VAL A 214 3.96 -15.72 -6.00
C VAL A 214 3.71 -15.73 -7.52
N GLY A 215 2.46 -15.60 -7.94
CA GLY A 215 2.09 -15.56 -9.36
C GLY A 215 2.72 -14.38 -10.11
N LEU A 216 2.72 -13.19 -9.50
CA LEU A 216 3.27 -11.97 -10.08
C LEU A 216 4.81 -11.99 -10.18
N HIS A 217 5.51 -12.53 -9.17
CA HIS A 217 6.97 -12.45 -9.10
C HIS A 217 7.70 -13.71 -9.59
N GLN A 218 7.05 -14.89 -9.54
CA GLN A 218 7.66 -16.17 -9.92
C GLN A 218 7.00 -16.80 -11.15
N GLY A 219 5.96 -16.13 -11.68
CA GLY A 219 5.24 -16.56 -12.87
C GLY A 219 4.05 -17.47 -12.59
N ARG A 220 3.18 -17.59 -13.61
CA ARG A 220 1.87 -18.26 -13.50
C ARG A 220 1.94 -19.69 -12.99
N ALA A 221 2.92 -20.47 -13.41
CA ALA A 221 3.02 -21.88 -12.99
C ALA A 221 3.26 -22.00 -11.49
N ALA A 222 4.17 -21.19 -10.93
CA ALA A 222 4.42 -21.13 -9.49
C ALA A 222 3.18 -20.62 -8.72
N GLY A 223 2.49 -19.62 -9.28
CA GLY A 223 1.24 -19.10 -8.71
C GLY A 223 0.15 -20.16 -8.61
N LEU A 224 -0.10 -20.94 -9.67
CA LEU A 224 -1.09 -22.02 -9.66
C LEU A 224 -0.75 -23.15 -8.66
N GLU A 225 0.52 -23.50 -8.53
CA GLU A 225 0.96 -24.46 -7.52
C GLU A 225 0.77 -23.92 -6.09
N ALA A 226 1.12 -22.67 -5.85
CA ALA A 226 0.88 -22.00 -4.56
C ALA A 226 -0.62 -21.91 -4.23
N GLU A 227 -1.47 -21.63 -5.23
CA GLU A 227 -2.93 -21.58 -5.10
C GLU A 227 -3.49 -22.93 -4.64
N ALA A 228 -3.14 -24.02 -5.33
CA ALA A 228 -3.59 -25.35 -4.97
C ALA A 228 -3.18 -25.75 -3.54
N ARG A 229 -1.93 -25.48 -3.17
CA ARG A 229 -1.41 -25.71 -1.80
C ARG A 229 -2.12 -24.85 -0.77
N GLY A 230 -2.33 -23.56 -1.09
CA GLY A 230 -3.01 -22.60 -0.22
C GLY A 230 -4.44 -23.02 0.10
N VAL A 231 -5.21 -23.39 -0.93
CA VAL A 231 -6.58 -23.92 -0.75
C VAL A 231 -6.56 -25.21 0.07
N GLY A 232 -5.64 -26.13 -0.23
CA GLY A 232 -5.48 -27.39 0.53
C GLY A 232 -5.19 -27.13 2.01
N LYS A 233 -4.33 -26.14 2.33
CA LYS A 233 -4.01 -25.75 3.71
C LYS A 233 -5.21 -25.21 4.48
N LEU A 234 -6.06 -24.44 3.81
CA LEU A 234 -7.25 -23.82 4.42
C LEU A 234 -8.42 -24.81 4.52
N TRP A 235 -8.41 -25.89 3.72
CA TRP A 235 -9.52 -26.82 3.65
C TRP A 235 -9.73 -27.57 4.96
N GLY A 236 -10.98 -27.54 5.46
CA GLY A 236 -11.34 -28.18 6.72
C GLY A 236 -10.89 -27.46 7.98
N SER A 237 -10.28 -26.26 7.85
CA SER A 237 -9.97 -25.40 9.01
C SER A 237 -11.25 -25.01 9.76
N PRO A 238 -11.17 -24.68 11.07
CA PRO A 238 -12.33 -24.23 11.84
C PRO A 238 -13.05 -23.05 11.19
N ALA A 239 -12.29 -22.08 10.67
CA ALA A 239 -12.84 -20.88 10.01
C ALA A 239 -13.60 -21.25 8.72
N GLN A 240 -13.03 -22.14 7.89
CA GLN A 240 -13.65 -22.58 6.64
C GLN A 240 -14.94 -23.39 6.91
N LYS A 241 -14.94 -24.30 7.89
CA LYS A 241 -16.11 -25.06 8.29
C LYS A 241 -17.24 -24.15 8.76
N ALA A 242 -16.95 -23.21 9.67
CA ALA A 242 -17.92 -22.24 10.17
C ALA A 242 -18.50 -21.38 9.05
N ALA A 243 -17.67 -20.93 8.08
CA ALA A 243 -18.12 -20.16 6.93
C ALA A 243 -19.06 -20.98 6.01
N GLN A 244 -18.75 -22.26 5.77
CA GLN A 244 -19.61 -23.16 4.97
C GLN A 244 -20.96 -23.41 5.66
N GLU A 245 -20.95 -23.67 6.96
CA GLU A 245 -22.19 -23.87 7.74
C GLU A 245 -23.08 -22.63 7.68
N ALA A 246 -22.49 -21.43 7.88
CA ALA A 246 -23.22 -20.17 7.77
C ALA A 246 -23.80 -19.94 6.36
N PHE A 247 -23.07 -20.31 5.31
CA PHE A 247 -23.55 -20.22 3.93
C PHE A 247 -24.76 -21.12 3.67
N PHE A 248 -24.69 -22.38 4.08
CA PHE A 248 -25.80 -23.33 3.90
C PHE A 248 -27.00 -22.97 4.75
N ALA A 249 -26.82 -22.50 5.98
CA ALA A 249 -27.92 -22.03 6.84
C ALA A 249 -28.70 -20.84 6.24
N ARG A 250 -28.02 -19.92 5.53
CA ARG A 250 -28.67 -18.81 4.81
C ARG A 250 -29.46 -19.29 3.57
N LYS A 251 -28.96 -20.31 2.86
CA LYS A 251 -29.62 -20.87 1.67
C LYS A 251 -30.91 -21.60 2.02
N ASN A 252 -30.97 -22.26 3.17
CA ASN A 252 -32.16 -22.99 3.64
C ASN A 252 -33.26 -22.06 4.19
N LYS A 253 -33.01 -20.77 4.37
CA LYS A 253 -33.99 -19.75 4.82
C LYS A 253 -34.61 -18.94 3.68
N ARG A 254 -34.21 -19.18 2.43
CA ARG A 254 -34.78 -18.61 1.20
C ARG A 254 -35.62 -19.66 0.47
#